data_fd9ec1448e86296e0f96884dd3840ceb
#
_entry.id   fd9ec1448e86296e0f96884dd3840ceb
#
_cell.length_a   1.000
_cell.length_b   1.000
_cell.length_c   1.000
_cell.angle_alpha   90.00
_cell.angle_beta   90.00
_cell.angle_gamma   90.00
#
_symmetry.space_group_name_H-M   'P 1'
#
loop_
_entity.id
_entity.type
_entity.pdbx_description
1 polymer ?
#
loop_
_entity_poly.entity_id
_entity_poly.type
_entity_poly.pdbx_seq_one_letter_code
_entity_poly.pdbx_strand_id
1 'polypeptide(L)'
;IGANSCIDRGAIDDTIIEEQVKIDNLVQIAHNVKIGRGTFIAGCAAIAGSSEIGQFVQIGGGSNIAGHIKIGNFVKIAGMSGVMRDIKDNDIVAGIPAMKIRDFHRINIKLAELLKKTLNTRLFLK
;
A
#
# COMPACT_ATOMS: atom_id res chain seq x y z
N ILE A 1 11.59 14.94 -3.61
CA ILE A 1 11.08 14.02 -4.65
C ILE A 1 12.29 13.38 -5.32
N GLY A 2 12.32 12.04 -5.32
CA GLY A 2 13.41 11.26 -5.85
C GLY A 2 13.48 11.20 -7.37
N ALA A 3 14.56 10.66 -7.88
CA ALA A 3 14.85 10.57 -9.31
C ALA A 3 13.83 9.69 -10.05
N ASN A 4 13.47 10.13 -11.26
CA ASN A 4 12.53 9.44 -12.16
C ASN A 4 11.13 9.19 -11.55
N SER A 5 10.76 9.92 -10.51
CA SER A 5 9.37 9.93 -10.02
C SER A 5 8.53 10.81 -10.94
N CYS A 6 7.34 10.33 -11.27
CA CYS A 6 6.39 11.02 -12.12
C CYS A 6 5.17 11.45 -11.31
N ILE A 7 4.78 12.72 -11.46
CA ILE A 7 3.60 13.28 -10.81
C ILE A 7 2.73 13.89 -11.90
N ASP A 8 1.57 13.29 -12.11
CA ASP A 8 0.64 13.76 -13.12
C ASP A 8 -0.24 14.88 -12.56
N ARG A 9 -0.45 15.89 -13.36
CA ARG A 9 -1.38 16.97 -12.98
C ARG A 9 -2.83 16.53 -13.12
N GLY A 10 -3.72 17.14 -12.36
CA GLY A 10 -5.15 16.98 -12.57
C GLY A 10 -5.63 17.67 -13.85
N ALA A 11 -6.71 17.17 -14.42
CA ALA A 11 -7.32 17.79 -15.61
C ALA A 11 -8.19 19.00 -15.24
N ILE A 12 -8.94 18.93 -14.15
CA ILE A 12 -9.83 19.97 -13.64
C ILE A 12 -9.37 20.44 -12.26
N ASP A 13 -9.25 19.49 -11.31
CA ASP A 13 -8.71 19.75 -9.98
C ASP A 13 -7.21 19.45 -9.93
N ASP A 14 -6.55 19.89 -8.87
CA ASP A 14 -5.11 19.76 -8.72
C ASP A 14 -4.71 18.40 -8.11
N THR A 15 -3.52 17.93 -8.49
CA THR A 15 -2.74 16.97 -7.72
C THR A 15 -2.02 17.75 -6.61
N ILE A 16 -2.22 17.36 -5.36
CA ILE A 16 -1.73 18.11 -4.19
C ILE A 16 -0.77 17.25 -3.39
N ILE A 17 0.43 17.77 -3.15
CA ILE A 17 1.42 17.18 -2.27
C ILE A 17 1.72 18.23 -1.19
N GLU A 18 1.33 17.92 0.05
CA GLU A 18 1.51 18.83 1.17
C GLU A 18 2.96 18.89 1.64
N GLU A 19 3.22 19.73 2.61
CA GLU A 19 4.56 19.96 3.14
C GLU A 19 5.15 18.71 3.82
N GLN A 20 6.47 18.61 3.86
CA GLN A 20 7.23 17.52 4.49
C GLN A 20 6.99 16.12 3.90
N VAL A 21 6.29 16.02 2.78
CA VAL A 21 6.15 14.74 2.07
C VAL A 21 7.50 14.34 1.46
N LYS A 22 7.88 13.09 1.65
CA LYS A 22 9.10 12.50 1.08
C LYS A 22 8.73 11.42 0.08
N ILE A 23 9.19 11.58 -1.14
CA ILE A 23 8.95 10.67 -2.25
C ILE A 23 10.30 10.16 -2.75
N ASP A 24 10.49 8.86 -2.69
CA ASP A 24 11.69 8.19 -3.17
C ASP A 24 11.69 8.07 -4.71
N ASN A 25 12.66 7.37 -5.25
CA ASN A 25 12.85 7.21 -6.69
C ASN A 25 11.78 6.31 -7.33
N LEU A 26 11.50 6.56 -8.61
CA LEU A 26 10.63 5.70 -9.43
C LEU A 26 9.21 5.56 -8.87
N VAL A 27 8.68 6.58 -8.23
CA VAL A 27 7.31 6.61 -7.73
C VAL A 27 6.39 7.21 -8.78
N GLN A 28 5.21 6.61 -8.98
CA GLN A 28 4.17 7.14 -9.85
C GLN A 28 3.02 7.70 -9.02
N ILE A 29 2.73 8.98 -9.17
CA ILE A 29 1.56 9.63 -8.59
C ILE A 29 0.67 10.10 -9.72
N ALA A 30 -0.51 9.49 -9.83
CA ALA A 30 -1.45 9.81 -10.89
C ALA A 30 -2.23 11.12 -10.62
N HIS A 31 -3.01 11.51 -11.58
CA HIS A 31 -3.79 12.74 -11.57
C HIS A 31 -4.73 12.85 -10.37
N ASN A 32 -4.92 14.04 -9.87
CA ASN A 32 -5.87 14.36 -8.80
C ASN A 32 -5.62 13.64 -7.45
N VAL A 33 -4.44 13.08 -7.25
CA VAL A 33 -4.04 12.48 -5.97
C VAL A 33 -3.76 13.60 -4.98
N LYS A 34 -4.21 13.41 -3.74
CA LYS A 34 -3.90 14.29 -2.62
C LYS A 34 -3.05 13.54 -1.60
N ILE A 35 -1.92 14.09 -1.21
CA ILE A 35 -1.01 13.48 -0.26
C ILE A 35 -0.83 14.40 0.93
N GLY A 36 -1.24 13.94 2.10
CA GLY A 36 -1.18 14.69 3.33
C GLY A 36 0.24 14.85 3.87
N ARG A 37 0.41 15.89 4.67
CA ARG A 37 1.65 16.30 5.29
C ARG A 37 2.44 15.14 5.91
N GLY A 38 3.76 15.18 5.77
CA GLY A 38 4.67 14.24 6.44
C GLY A 38 4.62 12.79 5.96
N THR A 39 3.86 12.51 4.90
CA THR A 39 3.78 11.16 4.32
C THR A 39 5.08 10.79 3.63
N PHE A 40 5.47 9.53 3.81
CA PHE A 40 6.65 8.93 3.20
C PHE A 40 6.27 7.86 2.20
N ILE A 41 6.80 7.95 0.98
CA ILE A 41 6.53 7.01 -0.11
C ILE A 41 7.85 6.42 -0.58
N ALA A 42 8.03 5.13 -0.35
CA ALA A 42 9.23 4.40 -0.74
C ALA A 42 9.24 4.10 -2.24
N GLY A 43 10.40 3.73 -2.75
CA GLY A 43 10.67 3.55 -4.17
C GLY A 43 9.74 2.57 -4.88
N CYS A 44 9.49 2.83 -6.14
CA CYS A 44 8.65 2.00 -7.01
C CYS A 44 7.18 1.87 -6.58
N ALA A 45 6.71 2.68 -5.64
CA ALA A 45 5.28 2.70 -5.28
C ALA A 45 4.47 3.43 -6.36
N ALA A 46 3.19 3.06 -6.49
CA ALA A 46 2.29 3.72 -7.41
C ALA A 46 0.94 4.05 -6.75
N ILE A 47 0.45 5.25 -6.98
CA ILE A 47 -0.82 5.74 -6.44
C ILE A 47 -1.71 6.13 -7.62
N ALA A 48 -2.82 5.42 -7.78
CA ALA A 48 -3.77 5.66 -8.86
C ALA A 48 -4.61 6.91 -8.63
N GLY A 49 -5.20 7.41 -9.71
CA GLY A 49 -5.85 8.70 -9.75
C GLY A 49 -6.96 8.91 -8.73
N SER A 50 -7.10 10.14 -8.28
CA SER A 50 -8.14 10.61 -7.36
C SER A 50 -8.14 9.95 -5.97
N SER A 51 -7.03 9.32 -5.58
CA SER A 51 -6.88 8.78 -4.23
C SER A 51 -6.45 9.87 -3.25
N GLU A 52 -6.91 9.76 -2.02
CA GLU A 52 -6.56 10.66 -0.93
C GLU A 52 -5.71 9.92 0.11
N ILE A 53 -4.51 10.38 0.31
CA ILE A 53 -3.57 9.84 1.31
C ILE A 53 -3.53 10.79 2.50
N GLY A 54 -3.77 10.29 3.68
CA GLY A 54 -3.76 11.08 4.91
C GLY A 54 -2.37 11.59 5.30
N GLN A 55 -2.27 12.13 6.51
CA GLN A 55 -1.03 12.66 7.06
C GLN A 55 -0.18 11.55 7.68
N PHE A 56 1.14 11.70 7.63
CA PHE A 56 2.10 10.80 8.25
C PHE A 56 1.91 9.32 7.89
N VAL A 57 1.48 9.05 6.68
CA VAL A 57 1.34 7.70 6.13
C VAL A 57 2.72 7.19 5.69
N GLN A 58 2.98 5.92 5.90
CA GLN A 58 4.19 5.26 5.40
C GLN A 58 3.80 4.23 4.35
N ILE A 59 4.23 4.45 3.12
CA ILE A 59 3.96 3.56 2.00
C ILE A 59 5.22 2.80 1.64
N GLY A 60 5.20 1.49 1.85
CA GLY A 60 6.31 0.59 1.54
C GLY A 60 6.59 0.48 0.05
N GLY A 61 7.85 0.19 -0.29
CA GLY A 61 8.31 0.10 -1.67
C GLY A 61 7.54 -0.93 -2.51
N GLY A 62 7.31 -0.62 -3.77
CA GLY A 62 6.58 -1.48 -4.70
C GLY A 62 5.09 -1.64 -4.41
N SER A 63 4.53 -0.89 -3.46
CA SER A 63 3.11 -0.94 -3.15
C SER A 63 2.29 -0.21 -4.20
N ASN A 64 1.11 -0.73 -4.50
CA ASN A 64 0.16 -0.13 -5.42
C ASN A 64 -1.14 0.22 -4.71
N ILE A 65 -1.62 1.43 -4.91
CA ILE A 65 -2.84 1.94 -4.29
C ILE A 65 -3.88 2.21 -5.38
N ALA A 66 -5.04 1.59 -5.25
CA ALA A 66 -6.13 1.74 -6.19
C ALA A 66 -6.67 3.17 -6.22
N GLY A 67 -7.29 3.54 -7.34
CA GLY A 67 -7.90 4.85 -7.51
C GLY A 67 -9.15 5.07 -6.67
N HIS A 68 -9.46 6.33 -6.38
CA HIS A 68 -10.68 6.76 -5.70
C HIS A 68 -10.88 6.19 -4.30
N ILE A 69 -9.80 5.87 -3.59
CA ILE A 69 -9.85 5.39 -2.21
C ILE A 69 -9.23 6.39 -1.24
N LYS A 70 -9.56 6.23 0.03
CA LYS A 70 -9.04 7.07 1.11
C LYS A 70 -8.19 6.26 2.07
N ILE A 71 -6.97 6.71 2.28
CA ILE A 71 -6.05 6.17 3.26
C ILE A 71 -6.03 7.13 4.45
N GLY A 72 -6.33 6.63 5.63
CA GLY A 72 -6.38 7.42 6.86
C GLY A 72 -5.01 7.95 7.30
N ASN A 73 -5.01 8.70 8.39
CA ASN A 73 -3.79 9.25 8.96
C ASN A 73 -2.99 8.17 9.71
N PHE A 74 -1.68 8.30 9.74
CA PHE A 74 -0.77 7.40 10.46
C PHE A 74 -0.87 5.93 10.04
N VAL A 75 -1.34 5.66 8.83
CA VAL A 75 -1.40 4.32 8.25
C VAL A 75 -0.01 3.86 7.85
N LYS A 76 0.27 2.58 8.04
CA LYS A 76 1.49 1.93 7.54
C LYS A 76 1.11 0.85 6.53
N ILE A 77 1.69 0.93 5.35
CA ILE A 77 1.48 -0.03 4.27
C ILE A 77 2.79 -0.77 4.04
N ALA A 78 2.79 -2.07 4.29
CA ALA A 78 3.97 -2.90 4.07
C ALA A 78 4.36 -2.92 2.58
N GLY A 79 5.63 -3.13 2.30
CA GLY A 79 6.12 -3.20 0.92
C GLY A 79 5.42 -4.28 0.10
N MET A 80 5.33 -4.07 -1.20
CA MET A 80 4.69 -4.98 -2.17
C MET A 80 3.20 -5.24 -1.88
N SER A 81 2.52 -4.30 -1.22
CA SER A 81 1.09 -4.41 -0.93
C SER A 81 0.22 -3.91 -2.08
N GLY A 82 -0.93 -4.54 -2.28
CA GLY A 82 -1.97 -4.08 -3.19
C GLY A 82 -3.17 -3.55 -2.42
N VAL A 83 -3.29 -2.24 -2.27
CA VAL A 83 -4.36 -1.60 -1.51
C VAL A 83 -5.54 -1.33 -2.42
N MET A 84 -6.67 -1.99 -2.18
CA MET A 84 -7.86 -1.93 -3.02
C MET A 84 -9.06 -1.28 -2.33
N ARG A 85 -8.95 -0.92 -1.06
CA ARG A 85 -10.04 -0.36 -0.25
C ARG A 85 -9.53 0.73 0.66
N ASP A 86 -10.46 1.53 1.15
CA ASP A 86 -10.17 2.54 2.18
C ASP A 86 -9.50 1.89 3.40
N ILE A 87 -8.59 2.63 4.00
CA ILE A 87 -7.89 2.20 5.22
C ILE A 87 -8.15 3.25 6.30
N LYS A 88 -8.55 2.79 7.48
CA LYS A 88 -8.80 3.64 8.64
C LYS A 88 -7.50 4.16 9.26
N ASP A 89 -7.62 5.26 9.99
CA ASP A 89 -6.50 5.83 10.73
C ASP A 89 -5.77 4.79 11.59
N ASN A 90 -4.46 4.90 11.64
CA ASN A 90 -3.57 4.09 12.47
C ASN A 90 -3.52 2.60 12.12
N ASP A 91 -4.17 2.14 11.05
CA ASP A 91 -4.09 0.74 10.64
C ASP A 91 -2.72 0.42 10.00
N ILE A 92 -2.31 -0.83 10.16
CA ILE A 92 -1.14 -1.41 9.51
C ILE A 92 -1.62 -2.53 8.61
N VAL A 93 -1.34 -2.43 7.31
CA VAL A 93 -1.82 -3.37 6.29
C VAL A 93 -0.69 -3.99 5.50
N ALA A 94 -0.94 -5.19 4.96
CA ALA A 94 0.00 -5.92 4.14
C ALA A 94 -0.73 -6.84 3.15
N GLY A 95 -0.05 -7.23 2.10
CA GLY A 95 -0.51 -8.25 1.16
C GLY A 95 -1.31 -7.74 -0.03
N ILE A 96 -1.81 -8.65 -0.83
CA ILE A 96 -2.66 -8.40 -1.99
C ILE A 96 -3.86 -9.35 -1.94
N PRO A 97 -5.09 -8.86 -1.73
CA PRO A 97 -5.42 -7.49 -1.33
C PRO A 97 -4.87 -7.17 0.06
N ALA A 98 -4.49 -5.93 0.28
CA ALA A 98 -3.95 -5.51 1.58
C ALA A 98 -5.01 -5.67 2.67
N MET A 99 -4.58 -6.25 3.77
CA MET A 99 -5.40 -6.53 4.95
C MET A 99 -4.64 -6.15 6.22
N LYS A 100 -5.29 -6.17 7.36
CA LYS A 100 -4.60 -5.94 8.64
C LYS A 100 -3.43 -6.91 8.76
N ILE A 101 -2.28 -6.42 9.19
CA ILE A 101 -1.06 -7.23 9.20
C ILE A 101 -1.18 -8.48 10.07
N ARG A 102 -1.94 -8.40 11.15
CA ARG A 102 -2.22 -9.58 12.01
C ARG A 102 -2.98 -10.67 11.27
N ASP A 103 -3.96 -10.29 10.45
CA ASP A 103 -4.74 -11.23 9.66
C ASP A 103 -3.90 -11.82 8.53
N PHE A 104 -3.08 -11.00 7.87
CA PHE A 104 -2.12 -11.45 6.89
C PHE A 104 -1.20 -12.54 7.45
N HIS A 105 -0.59 -12.31 8.60
CA HIS A 105 0.28 -13.30 9.24
C HIS A 105 -0.48 -14.57 9.66
N ARG A 106 -1.69 -14.43 10.21
CA ARG A 106 -2.53 -15.59 10.57
C ARG A 106 -2.85 -16.46 9.38
N ILE A 107 -3.27 -15.84 8.27
CA ILE A 107 -3.59 -16.57 7.03
C ILE A 107 -2.37 -17.32 6.52
N ASN A 108 -1.22 -16.68 6.45
CA ASN A 108 0.01 -17.31 5.97
C ASN A 108 0.45 -18.47 6.85
N ILE A 109 0.36 -18.34 8.18
CA ILE A 109 0.66 -19.45 9.11
C ILE A 109 -0.31 -20.61 8.90
N LYS A 110 -1.61 -20.33 8.79
CA LYS A 110 -2.63 -21.38 8.57
C LYS A 110 -2.44 -22.09 7.23
N LEU A 111 -2.12 -21.39 6.18
CA LEU A 111 -1.80 -21.99 4.89
C LEU A 111 -0.57 -22.90 4.97
N ALA A 112 0.48 -22.47 5.66
CA ALA A 112 1.67 -23.29 5.87
C ALA A 112 1.37 -24.57 6.67
N GLU A 113 0.55 -24.48 7.74
CA GLU A 113 0.12 -25.65 8.53
C GLU A 113 -0.72 -26.61 7.71
N LEU A 114 -1.67 -26.12 6.92
CA LEU A 114 -2.49 -26.95 6.04
C LEU A 114 -1.66 -27.67 5.00
N LEU A 115 -0.65 -27.02 4.42
CA LEU A 115 0.26 -27.64 3.46
C LEU A 115 1.04 -28.79 4.11
N LYS A 116 1.58 -28.59 5.30
CA LYS A 116 2.27 -29.65 6.06
C LYS A 116 1.37 -30.86 6.34
N LYS A 117 0.13 -30.64 6.79
CA LYS A 117 -0.85 -31.72 7.02
C LYS A 117 -1.15 -32.49 5.74
N THR A 118 -1.34 -31.82 4.62
CA THR A 118 -1.62 -32.45 3.33
C THR A 118 -0.45 -33.34 2.88
N LEU A 119 0.79 -32.86 3.00
CA LEU A 119 1.99 -33.62 2.66
C LEU A 119 2.14 -34.88 3.55
N ASN A 120 1.94 -34.74 4.86
CA ASN A 120 2.00 -35.84 5.80
C ASN A 120 0.93 -36.92 5.49
N THR A 121 -0.30 -36.52 5.20
CA THR A 121 -1.40 -37.40 4.81
C THR A 121 -1.05 -38.19 3.55
N ARG A 122 -0.47 -37.55 2.55
CA ARG A 122 -0.03 -38.25 1.32
C ARG A 122 1.07 -39.29 1.58
N LEU A 123 1.96 -39.00 2.51
CA LEU A 123 2.99 -39.95 2.90
C LEU A 123 2.41 -41.22 3.58
N PHE A 124 1.35 -41.04 4.35
CA PHE A 124 0.66 -42.17 5.01
C PHE A 124 -0.20 -43.02 4.06
N LEU A 125 -0.67 -42.45 2.95
CA LEU A 125 -1.49 -43.16 1.97
C LEU A 125 -0.70 -43.95 0.91
N LYS A 126 0.61 -43.87 0.97
CA LYS A 126 1.52 -44.70 0.14
C LYS A 126 1.76 -46.06 0.76
#